data_3e71e8cf19f1dbc6af49cc69734e86f1
#
_entry.id   3e71e8cf19f1dbc6af49cc69734e86f1
#
_cell.length_a   1.000
_cell.length_b   1.000
_cell.length_c   1.000
_cell.angle_alpha   90.00
_cell.angle_beta   90.00
_cell.angle_gamma   90.00
#
_symmetry.space_group_name_H-M   'P 1'
#
loop_
_entity.id
_entity.type
_entity.pdbx_description
1 polymer ?
#
loop_
_entity_poly.entity_id
_entity_poly.type
_entity_poly.pdbx_seq_one_letter_code
_entity_poly.pdbx_strand_id
1 'polypeptide(L)'
;MLDKTTRQQLLSLIQREVVPAVGCTEPMAVALCTARATELLGCRPEKIEVFLSANILKNAMGVGIPGTGMIGLPIAIALGATIGKSAYQLEVLKDLTPENLSEGKQYLEKVCLNIKLKEDCCDKLYVEVACQKGDKQATAIIQRAHTNFVYEAVGGEVMLDKRMKGGEEEGNDDIELNMKLVWDFATTTPIDELSFILQTKEYNLKAARESRKGNYGHCLGKTMDRPLSHGIFGNSIFSHIISATASACDARMGGALIPVMSNSGSGNQGICATNPVAVYAEENENTEEELTRALILSHLTAIYIKQSLGKLSALCGCVVASIGSSCGITYLMGGNYSDVCHAVKNMIANLTGMICDGAKPSCSLKICSGVSTALLSALLAREGRCVTSAEGIIDDCVDQSIHNLTSIGKEAMCATDDMVLKIMTQKQSC
;
A
#
# COMPACT_ATOMS: atom_id res chain seq x y z
N MET A 1 -17.18 -10.48 -26.04
CA MET A 1 -16.09 -9.49 -26.17
C MET A 1 -16.60 -8.17 -25.61
N LEU A 2 -15.86 -7.50 -24.73
CA LEU A 2 -16.25 -6.20 -24.18
C LEU A 2 -16.24 -5.14 -25.29
N ASP A 3 -17.16 -4.17 -25.21
CA ASP A 3 -17.15 -3.02 -26.10
C ASP A 3 -15.90 -2.15 -25.88
N LYS A 4 -15.57 -1.33 -26.88
CA LYS A 4 -14.33 -0.54 -26.89
C LYS A 4 -14.29 0.49 -25.77
N THR A 5 -15.43 1.09 -25.41
CA THR A 5 -15.52 2.15 -24.39
C THR A 5 -15.25 1.55 -22.99
N THR A 6 -15.94 0.49 -22.64
CA THR A 6 -15.74 -0.26 -21.38
C THR A 6 -14.29 -0.73 -21.25
N ARG A 7 -13.72 -1.28 -22.34
CA ARG A 7 -12.31 -1.71 -22.33
C ARG A 7 -11.34 -0.56 -22.08
N GLN A 8 -11.56 0.60 -22.71
CA GLN A 8 -10.70 1.77 -22.51
C GLN A 8 -10.81 2.34 -21.09
N GLN A 9 -12.00 2.35 -20.49
CA GLN A 9 -12.19 2.76 -19.10
C GLN A 9 -11.42 1.85 -18.14
N LEU A 10 -11.46 0.52 -18.34
CA LEU A 10 -10.73 -0.44 -17.52
C LEU A 10 -9.21 -0.30 -17.69
N LEU A 11 -8.71 -0.10 -18.90
CA LEU A 11 -7.30 0.18 -19.14
C LEU A 11 -6.83 1.44 -18.41
N SER A 12 -7.59 2.53 -18.53
CA SER A 12 -7.28 3.80 -17.85
C SER A 12 -7.29 3.63 -16.33
N LEU A 13 -8.25 2.87 -15.79
CA LEU A 13 -8.35 2.57 -14.37
C LEU A 13 -7.12 1.81 -13.87
N ILE A 14 -6.73 0.72 -14.53
CA ILE A 14 -5.55 -0.07 -14.12
C ILE A 14 -4.29 0.77 -14.21
N GLN A 15 -4.07 1.48 -15.30
CA GLN A 15 -2.88 2.32 -15.50
C GLN A 15 -2.76 3.45 -14.48
N ARG A 16 -3.87 3.96 -13.96
CA ARG A 16 -3.91 4.96 -12.89
C ARG A 16 -3.62 4.35 -11.51
N GLU A 17 -4.18 3.17 -11.23
CA GLU A 17 -4.10 2.54 -9.90
C GLU A 17 -2.83 1.67 -9.72
N VAL A 18 -2.18 1.27 -10.81
CA VAL A 18 -0.98 0.42 -10.80
C VAL A 18 0.21 1.24 -11.29
N VAL A 19 0.91 1.87 -10.36
CA VAL A 19 1.99 2.83 -10.65
C VAL A 19 3.22 2.57 -9.77
N PRO A 20 4.44 2.94 -10.23
CA PRO A 20 5.64 2.83 -9.40
C PRO A 20 5.56 3.70 -8.15
N ALA A 21 6.10 3.19 -7.04
CA ALA A 21 6.20 3.91 -5.78
C ALA A 21 7.50 3.56 -5.04
N VAL A 22 8.14 4.54 -4.42
CA VAL A 22 9.33 4.36 -3.57
C VAL A 22 8.97 4.63 -2.12
N GLY A 23 9.21 3.65 -1.24
CA GLY A 23 8.87 3.78 0.18
C GLY A 23 7.36 3.88 0.45
N CYS A 24 7.01 4.46 1.58
CA CYS A 24 5.62 4.73 1.98
C CYS A 24 5.25 6.18 1.69
N THR A 25 4.10 6.41 1.10
CA THR A 25 3.66 7.74 0.67
C THR A 25 3.31 8.67 1.83
N GLU A 26 2.82 8.13 2.94
CA GLU A 26 2.39 8.92 4.10
C GLU A 26 3.54 9.69 4.77
N PRO A 27 4.68 9.08 5.15
CA PRO A 27 5.78 9.85 5.70
C PRO A 27 6.42 10.80 4.67
N MET A 28 6.36 10.46 3.37
CA MET A 28 6.83 11.37 2.33
C MET A 28 5.92 12.59 2.17
N ALA A 29 4.60 12.46 2.32
CA ALA A 29 3.68 13.59 2.35
C ALA A 29 3.94 14.52 3.56
N VAL A 30 4.29 13.94 4.72
CA VAL A 30 4.67 14.73 5.90
C VAL A 30 6.00 15.46 5.67
N ALA A 31 7.00 14.79 5.10
CA ALA A 31 8.27 15.41 4.72
C ALA A 31 8.08 16.52 3.67
N LEU A 32 7.20 16.30 2.68
CA LEU A 32 6.83 17.26 1.65
C LEU A 32 6.16 18.52 2.25
N CYS A 33 5.20 18.30 3.15
CA CYS A 33 4.53 19.40 3.84
C CYS A 33 5.52 20.21 4.70
N THR A 34 6.46 19.51 5.37
CA THR A 34 7.53 20.15 6.16
C THR A 34 8.49 20.94 5.28
N ALA A 35 8.90 20.37 4.14
CA ALA A 35 9.75 21.08 3.17
C ALA A 35 9.07 22.37 2.70
N ARG A 36 7.80 22.30 2.34
CA ARG A 36 7.03 23.48 1.90
C ARG A 36 6.90 24.54 2.99
N ALA A 37 6.55 24.16 4.22
CA ALA A 37 6.47 25.08 5.34
C ALA A 37 7.84 25.73 5.64
N THR A 38 8.94 24.99 5.49
CA THR A 38 10.32 25.51 5.66
C THR A 38 10.71 26.46 4.54
N GLU A 39 10.36 26.16 3.29
CA GLU A 39 10.56 27.06 2.14
C GLU A 39 9.83 28.38 2.34
N LEU A 40 8.57 28.32 2.79
CA LEU A 40 7.76 29.51 3.10
C LEU A 40 8.37 30.34 4.25
N LEU A 41 8.89 29.68 5.29
CA LEU A 41 9.58 30.35 6.40
C LEU A 41 10.86 31.06 5.96
N GLY A 42 11.50 30.60 4.88
CA GLY A 42 12.74 31.13 4.32
C GLY A 42 13.99 30.81 5.15
N CYS A 43 13.89 29.96 6.16
CA CYS A 43 15.02 29.53 7.00
C CYS A 43 14.70 28.23 7.73
N ARG A 44 15.74 27.54 8.24
CA ARG A 44 15.57 26.31 9.00
C ARG A 44 14.82 26.59 10.31
N PRO A 45 13.69 25.91 10.62
CA PRO A 45 12.90 26.17 11.82
C PRO A 45 13.60 25.70 13.10
N GLU A 46 13.27 26.34 14.22
CA GLU A 46 13.68 25.95 15.57
C GLU A 46 12.57 25.15 16.28
N LYS A 47 11.31 25.36 15.85
CA LYS A 47 10.15 24.63 16.33
C LYS A 47 9.31 24.18 15.14
N ILE A 48 8.86 22.91 15.19
CA ILE A 48 7.95 22.32 14.21
C ILE A 48 6.79 21.67 14.95
N GLU A 49 5.56 22.09 14.64
CA GLU A 49 4.34 21.43 15.09
C GLU A 49 3.66 20.77 13.90
N VAL A 50 3.35 19.50 14.07
CA VAL A 50 2.75 18.66 13.02
C VAL A 50 1.43 18.09 13.52
N PHE A 51 0.35 18.33 12.79
CA PHE A 51 -0.98 17.77 13.07
C PHE A 51 -1.38 16.84 11.93
N LEU A 52 -1.75 15.61 12.26
CA LEU A 52 -2.01 14.55 11.30
C LEU A 52 -3.38 13.93 11.54
N SER A 53 -4.05 13.54 10.46
CA SER A 53 -5.20 12.63 10.58
C SER A 53 -4.76 11.28 11.15
N ALA A 54 -5.71 10.57 11.75
CA ALA A 54 -5.51 9.26 12.33
C ALA A 54 -4.81 8.27 11.39
N ASN A 55 -5.22 8.24 10.13
CA ASN A 55 -4.69 7.32 9.14
C ASN A 55 -3.25 7.66 8.72
N ILE A 56 -2.92 8.94 8.52
CA ILE A 56 -1.55 9.38 8.23
C ILE A 56 -0.64 9.03 9.40
N LEU A 57 -1.04 9.37 10.62
CA LEU A 57 -0.25 9.07 11.81
C LEU A 57 0.01 7.56 11.94
N LYS A 58 -1.05 6.74 11.87
CA LYS A 58 -0.97 5.28 11.95
C LYS A 58 -0.01 4.67 10.91
N ASN A 59 -0.07 5.13 9.65
CA ASN A 59 0.71 4.56 8.56
C ASN A 59 2.15 5.08 8.48
N ALA A 60 2.44 6.23 9.09
CA ALA A 60 3.77 6.84 9.03
C ALA A 60 4.66 6.58 10.26
N MET A 61 4.07 6.18 11.40
CA MET A 61 4.81 6.02 12.66
C MET A 61 5.86 4.91 12.65
N GLY A 62 5.60 3.80 11.95
CA GLY A 62 6.39 2.57 12.07
C GLY A 62 7.15 2.15 10.83
N VAL A 63 7.15 2.94 9.77
CA VAL A 63 7.75 2.57 8.48
C VAL A 63 9.15 3.13 8.31
N GLY A 64 10.02 2.38 7.63
CA GLY A 64 11.37 2.82 7.28
C GLY A 64 11.35 3.99 6.29
N ILE A 65 12.15 5.01 6.57
CA ILE A 65 12.32 6.18 5.70
C ILE A 65 13.41 5.87 4.67
N PRO A 66 13.11 6.00 3.37
CA PRO A 66 14.01 5.59 2.30
C PRO A 66 15.42 6.17 2.42
N GLY A 67 16.44 5.29 2.34
CA GLY A 67 17.85 5.66 2.38
C GLY A 67 18.41 6.03 3.75
N THR A 68 17.60 6.08 4.82
CA THR A 68 18.06 6.57 6.14
C THR A 68 18.49 5.47 7.11
N GLY A 69 18.02 4.23 6.92
CA GLY A 69 18.12 3.17 7.92
C GLY A 69 17.34 3.45 9.21
N MET A 70 16.48 4.48 9.22
CA MET A 70 15.68 4.89 10.38
C MET A 70 14.18 4.73 10.09
N ILE A 71 13.41 4.71 11.16
CA ILE A 71 11.96 4.46 11.14
C ILE A 71 11.21 5.71 11.63
N GLY A 72 10.08 6.01 10.99
CA GLY A 72 9.05 6.90 11.50
C GLY A 72 9.20 8.37 11.13
N LEU A 73 8.23 9.14 11.58
CA LEU A 73 8.04 10.56 11.23
C LEU A 73 9.18 11.48 11.65
N PRO A 74 9.82 11.35 12.83
CA PRO A 74 10.79 12.34 13.28
C PRO A 74 11.92 12.59 12.27
N ILE A 75 12.52 11.53 11.72
CA ILE A 75 13.60 11.68 10.72
C ILE A 75 13.08 12.18 9.37
N ALA A 76 11.87 11.80 8.96
CA ALA A 76 11.25 12.29 7.73
C ALA A 76 11.00 13.81 7.80
N ILE A 77 10.51 14.30 8.93
CA ILE A 77 10.30 15.73 9.21
C ILE A 77 11.64 16.48 9.25
N ALA A 78 12.63 15.96 9.97
CA ALA A 78 13.94 16.58 10.04
C ALA A 78 14.60 16.72 8.66
N LEU A 79 14.53 15.69 7.83
CA LEU A 79 15.05 15.72 6.46
C LEU A 79 14.20 16.62 5.55
N GLY A 80 12.89 16.65 5.70
CA GLY A 80 12.02 17.60 5.02
C GLY A 80 12.44 19.05 5.28
N ALA A 81 12.79 19.39 6.54
CA ALA A 81 13.23 20.72 6.94
C ALA A 81 14.67 21.07 6.56
N THR A 82 15.55 20.09 6.32
CA THR A 82 16.98 20.33 6.06
C THR A 82 17.33 20.27 4.57
N ILE A 83 16.80 19.28 3.86
CA ILE A 83 17.15 19.01 2.45
C ILE A 83 15.93 18.93 1.53
N GLY A 84 14.72 18.84 2.10
CA GLY A 84 13.50 18.67 1.33
C GLY A 84 13.27 19.80 0.35
N LYS A 85 12.84 19.44 -0.88
CA LYS A 85 12.40 20.38 -1.91
C LYS A 85 10.98 20.03 -2.33
N SER A 86 10.03 20.94 -2.05
CA SER A 86 8.61 20.68 -2.33
C SER A 86 8.32 20.47 -3.82
N ALA A 87 9.12 21.01 -4.70
CA ALA A 87 9.03 20.81 -6.15
C ALA A 87 9.20 19.32 -6.58
N TYR A 88 9.82 18.50 -5.74
CA TYR A 88 10.01 17.07 -6.02
C TYR A 88 8.82 16.20 -5.62
N GLN A 89 7.76 16.78 -5.09
CA GLN A 89 6.57 16.07 -4.67
C GLN A 89 6.93 14.91 -3.70
N LEU A 90 6.42 13.70 -3.91
CA LEU A 90 6.73 12.54 -3.05
C LEU A 90 8.19 12.04 -3.14
N GLU A 91 8.97 12.53 -4.08
CA GLU A 91 10.42 12.31 -4.13
C GLU A 91 11.21 13.37 -3.35
N VAL A 92 10.58 14.06 -2.39
CA VAL A 92 11.10 15.20 -1.62
C VAL A 92 12.49 14.98 -1.02
N LEU A 93 12.88 13.74 -0.75
CA LEU A 93 14.18 13.34 -0.20
C LEU A 93 15.13 12.70 -1.23
N LYS A 94 14.88 12.82 -2.54
CA LYS A 94 15.72 12.15 -3.56
C LYS A 94 17.18 12.59 -3.57
N ASP A 95 17.48 13.78 -3.07
CA ASP A 95 18.85 14.31 -2.97
C ASP A 95 19.56 13.86 -1.67
N LEU A 96 19.03 12.84 -0.96
CA LEU A 96 19.62 12.37 0.29
C LEU A 96 21.01 11.77 0.06
N THR A 97 22.00 12.30 0.81
CA THR A 97 23.36 11.76 0.90
C THR A 97 23.68 11.36 2.34
N PRO A 98 24.74 10.57 2.59
CA PRO A 98 25.18 10.25 3.95
C PRO A 98 25.46 11.49 4.82
N GLU A 99 26.02 12.54 4.23
CA GLU A 99 26.31 13.82 4.89
C GLU A 99 25.02 14.53 5.30
N ASN A 100 24.06 14.62 4.39
CA ASN A 100 22.75 15.21 4.63
C ASN A 100 21.97 14.42 5.69
N LEU A 101 22.10 13.09 5.70
CA LEU A 101 21.51 12.25 6.73
C LEU A 101 22.11 12.54 8.11
N SER A 102 23.45 12.68 8.18
CA SER A 102 24.14 13.06 9.43
C SER A 102 23.67 14.41 9.95
N GLU A 103 23.55 15.40 9.06
CA GLU A 103 23.03 16.72 9.40
C GLU A 103 21.58 16.67 9.88
N GLY A 104 20.72 15.91 9.19
CA GLY A 104 19.33 15.71 9.58
C GLY A 104 19.18 15.07 10.97
N LYS A 105 20.05 14.11 11.32
CA LYS A 105 20.09 13.49 12.65
C LYS A 105 20.48 14.52 13.73
N GLN A 106 21.53 15.32 13.49
CA GLN A 106 21.96 16.37 14.41
C GLN A 106 20.89 17.46 14.58
N TYR A 107 20.17 17.78 13.51
CA TYR A 107 19.08 18.73 13.56
C TYR A 107 17.91 18.18 14.39
N LEU A 108 17.56 16.91 14.23
CA LEU A 108 16.50 16.24 14.99
C LEU A 108 16.75 16.31 16.51
N GLU A 109 18.00 16.26 16.96
CA GLU A 109 18.37 16.38 18.38
C GLU A 109 18.16 17.80 18.96
N LYS A 110 18.10 18.83 18.09
CA LYS A 110 18.06 20.25 18.49
C LYS A 110 16.69 20.90 18.29
N VAL A 111 15.93 20.44 17.28
CA VAL A 111 14.63 21.02 16.93
C VAL A 111 13.57 20.66 17.96
N CYS A 112 12.74 21.63 18.35
CA CYS A 112 11.56 21.37 19.15
C CYS A 112 10.45 20.79 18.24
N LEU A 113 10.33 19.47 18.19
CA LEU A 113 9.39 18.75 17.33
C LEU A 113 8.22 18.22 18.15
N ASN A 114 6.99 18.59 17.75
CA ASN A 114 5.75 18.08 18.33
C ASN A 114 4.86 17.47 17.23
N ILE A 115 4.52 16.20 17.35
CA ILE A 115 3.63 15.48 16.44
C ILE A 115 2.35 15.14 17.19
N LYS A 116 1.21 15.57 16.68
CA LYS A 116 -0.10 15.44 17.33
C LYS A 116 -1.15 14.89 16.35
N LEU A 117 -2.11 14.19 16.90
CA LEU A 117 -3.35 13.87 16.19
C LEU A 117 -4.16 15.18 16.00
N LYS A 118 -4.69 15.37 14.79
CA LYS A 118 -5.65 16.46 14.53
C LYS A 118 -7.01 16.04 15.05
N GLU A 119 -7.46 16.67 16.13
CA GLU A 119 -8.81 16.47 16.69
C GLU A 119 -9.87 16.91 15.68
N ASP A 120 -11.02 16.25 15.69
CA ASP A 120 -12.18 16.53 14.82
C ASP A 120 -11.87 16.56 13.30
N CYS A 121 -10.84 15.81 12.88
CA CYS A 121 -10.46 15.72 11.48
C CYS A 121 -11.33 14.70 10.73
N CYS A 122 -12.24 15.18 9.86
CA CYS A 122 -13.07 14.31 9.04
C CYS A 122 -12.33 13.70 7.83
N ASP A 123 -11.19 14.29 7.43
CA ASP A 123 -10.41 13.81 6.29
C ASP A 123 -9.49 12.66 6.68
N LYS A 124 -9.56 11.57 5.92
CA LYS A 124 -8.67 10.41 6.09
C LYS A 124 -7.20 10.76 5.79
N LEU A 125 -6.95 11.74 4.93
CA LEU A 125 -5.63 12.26 4.61
C LEU A 125 -5.57 13.76 4.93
N TYR A 126 -4.87 14.09 6.03
CA TYR A 126 -4.62 15.45 6.47
C TYR A 126 -3.23 15.55 7.09
N VAL A 127 -2.45 16.52 6.63
CA VAL A 127 -1.12 16.86 7.14
C VAL A 127 -1.04 18.36 7.27
N GLU A 128 -0.84 18.88 8.48
CA GLU A 128 -0.58 20.28 8.76
C GLU A 128 0.77 20.43 9.42
N VAL A 129 1.61 21.30 8.91
CA VAL A 129 2.93 21.61 9.46
C VAL A 129 3.05 23.10 9.70
N ALA A 130 3.30 23.47 10.95
CA ALA A 130 3.63 24.83 11.37
C ALA A 130 5.09 24.91 11.78
N CYS A 131 5.85 25.72 11.08
CA CYS A 131 7.28 25.99 11.32
C CYS A 131 7.47 27.36 11.95
N GLN A 132 8.36 27.47 12.96
CA GLN A 132 8.66 28.71 13.64
C GLN A 132 10.16 28.90 13.85
N LYS A 133 10.63 30.16 13.69
CA LYS A 133 11.98 30.61 14.10
C LYS A 133 11.91 32.05 14.60
N GLY A 134 12.17 32.28 15.89
CA GLY A 134 11.92 33.57 16.54
C GLY A 134 10.47 34.01 16.29
N ASP A 135 10.26 35.22 15.75
CA ASP A 135 8.94 35.77 15.42
C ASP A 135 8.39 35.32 14.05
N LYS A 136 9.22 34.65 13.23
CA LYS A 136 8.78 34.16 11.92
C LYS A 136 7.99 32.87 12.07
N GLN A 137 6.87 32.79 11.36
CA GLN A 137 6.02 31.59 11.31
C GLN A 137 5.57 31.31 9.87
N ALA A 138 5.47 30.04 9.52
CA ALA A 138 4.89 29.60 8.26
C ALA A 138 4.11 28.29 8.46
N THR A 139 3.01 28.13 7.74
CA THR A 139 2.15 26.96 7.81
C THR A 139 1.84 26.46 6.41
N ALA A 140 1.89 25.14 6.23
CA ALA A 140 1.41 24.45 5.03
C ALA A 140 0.48 23.31 5.41
N ILE A 141 -0.56 23.05 4.57
CA ILE A 141 -1.50 21.95 4.77
C ILE A 141 -1.66 21.18 3.47
N ILE A 142 -1.54 19.84 3.56
CA ILE A 142 -1.91 18.88 2.53
C ILE A 142 -3.19 18.16 2.97
N GLN A 143 -4.16 18.03 2.04
CA GLN A 143 -5.47 17.42 2.32
C GLN A 143 -5.96 16.58 1.14
N ARG A 144 -6.61 15.43 1.41
CA ARG A 144 -7.26 14.49 0.47
C ARG A 144 -6.34 13.72 -0.46
N ALA A 145 -5.26 14.31 -0.97
CA ALA A 145 -4.24 13.62 -1.75
C ALA A 145 -2.86 13.98 -1.22
N HIS A 146 -1.89 13.07 -1.31
CA HIS A 146 -0.57 13.17 -0.67
C HIS A 146 0.28 14.39 -1.14
N THR A 147 -0.09 15.03 -2.23
CA THR A 147 0.62 16.18 -2.82
C THR A 147 -0.26 17.42 -2.99
N ASN A 148 -1.50 17.38 -2.52
CA ASN A 148 -2.46 18.47 -2.71
C ASN A 148 -2.35 19.49 -1.58
N PHE A 149 -1.60 20.57 -1.82
CA PHE A 149 -1.55 21.71 -0.92
C PHE A 149 -2.84 22.52 -0.98
N VAL A 150 -3.49 22.66 0.16
CA VAL A 150 -4.78 23.38 0.29
C VAL A 150 -4.66 24.67 1.10
N TYR A 151 -3.60 24.83 1.87
CA TYR A 151 -3.38 26.04 2.67
C TYR A 151 -1.89 26.34 2.80
N GLU A 152 -1.55 27.63 2.64
CA GLU A 152 -0.21 28.18 2.86
C GLU A 152 -0.33 29.57 3.49
N ALA A 153 0.47 29.81 4.56
CA ALA A 153 0.50 31.10 5.23
C ALA A 153 1.91 31.43 5.74
N VAL A 154 2.27 32.73 5.78
CA VAL A 154 3.52 33.25 6.29
C VAL A 154 3.26 34.48 7.15
N GLY A 155 3.73 34.48 8.41
CA GLY A 155 3.57 35.62 9.33
C GLY A 155 2.12 36.05 9.59
N GLY A 156 1.16 35.14 9.38
CA GLY A 156 -0.27 35.41 9.49
C GLY A 156 -0.95 35.83 8.17
N GLU A 157 -0.17 36.11 7.12
CA GLU A 157 -0.71 36.37 5.78
C GLU A 157 -0.98 35.05 5.05
N VAL A 158 -2.22 34.87 4.55
CA VAL A 158 -2.66 33.67 3.83
C VAL A 158 -2.35 33.82 2.35
N MET A 159 -1.49 32.95 1.82
CA MET A 159 -1.11 32.93 0.41
C MET A 159 -1.96 31.96 -0.42
N LEU A 160 -2.43 30.88 0.20
CA LEU A 160 -3.31 29.89 -0.42
C LEU A 160 -4.35 29.44 0.60
N ASP A 161 -5.63 29.47 0.24
CA ASP A 161 -6.72 28.82 1.00
C ASP A 161 -7.73 28.17 0.06
N LYS A 162 -7.60 26.86 -0.08
CA LYS A 162 -8.49 25.97 -0.83
C LYS A 162 -9.08 24.88 0.07
N ARG A 163 -9.06 25.12 1.39
CA ARG A 163 -9.60 24.14 2.35
C ARG A 163 -11.09 23.97 2.12
N MET A 164 -11.51 22.74 1.89
CA MET A 164 -12.93 22.40 1.75
C MET A 164 -13.49 22.00 3.11
N LYS A 165 -14.65 22.53 3.45
CA LYS A 165 -15.41 22.13 4.64
C LYS A 165 -16.31 20.95 4.26
N GLY A 166 -16.17 19.84 4.99
CA GLY A 166 -17.05 18.67 4.89
C GLY A 166 -16.54 17.59 3.95
N GLY A 167 -16.90 16.36 4.30
CA GLY A 167 -16.47 15.11 3.63
C GLY A 167 -17.19 14.83 2.30
N GLU A 168 -17.31 15.79 1.40
CA GLU A 168 -17.70 15.49 0.03
C GLU A 168 -16.57 14.70 -0.62
N GLU A 169 -16.76 13.38 -0.73
CA GLU A 169 -15.98 12.56 -1.65
C GLU A 169 -16.26 13.12 -3.05
N GLU A 170 -15.21 13.52 -3.78
CA GLU A 170 -15.34 13.72 -5.23
C GLU A 170 -15.93 12.43 -5.78
N GLY A 171 -17.10 12.52 -6.41
CA GLY A 171 -17.75 11.39 -7.04
C GLY A 171 -16.74 10.74 -7.99
N ASN A 172 -16.43 9.50 -7.76
CA ASN A 172 -15.51 8.77 -8.62
C ASN A 172 -16.34 8.32 -9.83
N ASP A 173 -16.14 8.97 -10.97
CA ASP A 173 -16.78 8.61 -12.26
C ASP A 173 -16.19 7.29 -12.83
N ASP A 174 -15.54 6.49 -11.99
CA ASP A 174 -14.96 5.22 -12.40
C ASP A 174 -16.05 4.18 -12.71
N ILE A 175 -15.76 3.36 -13.70
CA ILE A 175 -16.59 2.22 -14.02
C ILE A 175 -16.78 1.33 -12.78
N GLU A 176 -18.03 0.99 -12.47
CA GLU A 176 -18.36 0.05 -11.40
C GLU A 176 -17.96 -1.37 -11.80
N LEU A 177 -17.10 -1.98 -10.99
CA LEU A 177 -16.56 -3.31 -11.24
C LEU A 177 -17.45 -4.39 -10.61
N ASN A 178 -17.39 -5.59 -11.20
CA ASN A 178 -17.84 -6.86 -10.65
C ASN A 178 -16.92 -7.98 -11.13
N MET A 179 -16.95 -9.13 -10.49
CA MET A 179 -16.03 -10.23 -10.80
C MET A 179 -16.17 -10.75 -12.25
N LYS A 180 -17.39 -10.71 -12.82
CA LYS A 180 -17.60 -11.12 -14.20
C LYS A 180 -16.91 -10.16 -15.19
N LEU A 181 -17.04 -8.86 -14.96
CA LEU A 181 -16.38 -7.84 -15.78
C LEU A 181 -14.84 -7.94 -15.69
N VAL A 182 -14.33 -8.15 -14.47
CA VAL A 182 -12.89 -8.35 -14.20
C VAL A 182 -12.37 -9.57 -14.97
N TRP A 183 -13.09 -10.69 -14.90
CA TRP A 183 -12.74 -11.91 -15.62
C TRP A 183 -12.77 -11.73 -17.14
N ASP A 184 -13.87 -11.18 -17.67
CA ASP A 184 -14.03 -10.98 -19.10
C ASP A 184 -12.95 -10.06 -19.66
N PHE A 185 -12.61 -8.98 -18.93
CA PHE A 185 -11.54 -8.08 -19.36
C PHE A 185 -10.20 -8.80 -19.39
N ALA A 186 -9.82 -9.52 -18.35
CA ALA A 186 -8.54 -10.22 -18.26
C ALA A 186 -8.38 -11.30 -19.35
N THR A 187 -9.47 -11.99 -19.71
CA THR A 187 -9.42 -13.17 -20.59
C THR A 187 -9.72 -12.88 -22.05
N THR A 188 -10.43 -11.79 -22.37
CA THR A 188 -10.88 -11.51 -23.74
C THR A 188 -10.28 -10.26 -24.39
N THR A 189 -9.59 -9.40 -23.61
CA THR A 189 -8.91 -8.22 -24.17
C THR A 189 -7.69 -8.65 -24.99
N PRO A 190 -7.41 -7.99 -26.16
CA PRO A 190 -6.21 -8.23 -26.93
C PRO A 190 -4.95 -8.11 -26.07
N ILE A 191 -4.01 -9.04 -26.24
CA ILE A 191 -2.84 -9.17 -25.37
C ILE A 191 -1.89 -7.98 -25.44
N ASP A 192 -1.78 -7.37 -26.62
CA ASP A 192 -0.97 -6.18 -26.87
C ASP A 192 -1.43 -4.96 -26.06
N GLU A 193 -2.73 -4.85 -25.78
CA GLU A 193 -3.27 -3.79 -24.90
C GLU A 193 -2.94 -4.03 -23.40
N LEU A 194 -2.56 -5.24 -23.01
CA LEU A 194 -2.35 -5.66 -21.63
C LEU A 194 -0.87 -5.76 -21.22
N SER A 195 0.06 -5.77 -22.16
CA SER A 195 1.48 -6.05 -21.93
C SER A 195 2.16 -5.12 -20.92
N PHE A 196 1.65 -3.88 -20.73
CA PHE A 196 2.18 -2.93 -19.74
C PHE A 196 2.19 -3.50 -18.31
N ILE A 197 1.32 -4.45 -17.99
CA ILE A 197 1.23 -5.03 -16.65
C ILE A 197 2.47 -5.86 -16.27
N LEU A 198 3.24 -6.33 -17.25
CA LEU A 198 4.47 -7.08 -17.01
C LEU A 198 5.53 -6.25 -16.27
N GLN A 199 5.48 -4.92 -16.35
CA GLN A 199 6.34 -4.05 -15.56
C GLN A 199 6.17 -4.29 -14.05
N THR A 200 4.99 -4.74 -13.60
CA THR A 200 4.77 -5.06 -12.19
C THR A 200 5.70 -6.17 -11.70
N LYS A 201 5.87 -7.22 -12.52
CA LYS A 201 6.82 -8.31 -12.27
C LYS A 201 8.26 -7.78 -12.21
N GLU A 202 8.66 -6.96 -13.17
CA GLU A 202 10.02 -6.43 -13.24
C GLU A 202 10.39 -5.64 -11.96
N TYR A 203 9.55 -4.69 -11.56
CA TYR A 203 9.78 -3.87 -10.38
C TYR A 203 9.76 -4.70 -9.09
N ASN A 204 8.73 -5.52 -8.90
CA ASN A 204 8.49 -6.18 -7.61
C ASN A 204 9.43 -7.37 -7.38
N LEU A 205 9.80 -8.14 -8.41
CA LEU A 205 10.83 -9.17 -8.29
C LEU A 205 12.23 -8.57 -8.19
N LYS A 206 12.50 -7.40 -8.81
CA LYS A 206 13.75 -6.68 -8.60
C LYS A 206 13.88 -6.25 -7.13
N ALA A 207 12.82 -5.71 -6.54
CA ALA A 207 12.82 -5.35 -5.12
C ALA A 207 13.08 -6.57 -4.22
N ALA A 208 12.51 -7.73 -4.52
CA ALA A 208 12.76 -8.98 -3.81
C ALA A 208 14.23 -9.40 -3.91
N ARG A 209 14.83 -9.34 -5.10
CA ARG A 209 16.25 -9.68 -5.30
C ARG A 209 17.20 -8.73 -4.56
N GLU A 210 16.95 -7.42 -4.64
CA GLU A 210 17.77 -6.42 -3.96
C GLU A 210 17.66 -6.52 -2.43
N SER A 211 16.47 -6.84 -1.90
CA SER A 211 16.28 -7.09 -0.46
C SER A 211 17.23 -8.15 0.08
N ARG A 212 17.54 -9.16 -0.71
CA ARG A 212 18.44 -10.27 -0.31
C ARG A 212 19.89 -9.82 -0.12
N LYS A 213 20.31 -8.70 -0.72
CA LYS A 213 21.65 -8.14 -0.59
C LYS A 213 21.87 -7.36 0.71
N GLY A 214 20.81 -6.88 1.35
CA GLY A 214 20.83 -6.09 2.58
C GLY A 214 20.08 -6.78 3.74
N ASN A 215 19.98 -6.11 4.87
CA ASN A 215 19.17 -6.53 6.02
C ASN A 215 18.04 -5.52 6.19
N TYR A 216 16.90 -5.81 5.59
CA TYR A 216 15.72 -4.95 5.62
C TYR A 216 14.60 -5.60 6.44
N GLY A 217 13.87 -4.79 7.19
CA GLY A 217 12.72 -5.23 7.96
C GLY A 217 13.06 -6.38 8.91
N HIS A 218 12.26 -7.43 8.87
CA HIS A 218 12.50 -8.64 9.67
C HIS A 218 13.33 -9.72 8.94
N CYS A 219 13.78 -9.43 7.72
CA CYS A 219 14.50 -10.40 6.88
C CYS A 219 13.72 -11.71 6.67
N LEU A 220 12.39 -11.66 6.68
CA LEU A 220 11.54 -12.84 6.60
C LEU A 220 11.75 -13.59 5.28
N GLY A 221 11.84 -12.87 4.16
CA GLY A 221 12.13 -13.48 2.87
C GLY A 221 13.45 -14.23 2.87
N LYS A 222 14.52 -13.66 3.45
CA LYS A 222 15.81 -14.36 3.62
C LYS A 222 15.71 -15.57 4.55
N THR A 223 14.86 -15.49 5.57
CA THR A 223 14.65 -16.60 6.51
C THR A 223 14.02 -17.79 5.78
N MET A 224 13.11 -17.54 4.84
CA MET A 224 12.48 -18.59 4.02
C MET A 224 13.47 -19.32 3.09
N ASP A 225 14.55 -18.67 2.68
CA ASP A 225 15.59 -19.27 1.83
C ASP A 225 16.66 -20.09 2.61
N ARG A 226 16.53 -20.20 3.95
CA ARG A 226 17.50 -20.92 4.78
C ARG A 226 17.23 -22.43 4.79
N PRO A 227 18.29 -23.27 4.99
CA PRO A 227 18.12 -24.72 5.05
C PRO A 227 17.09 -25.20 6.07
N LEU A 228 16.99 -24.55 7.24
CA LEU A 228 15.98 -24.89 8.25
C LEU A 228 14.56 -24.69 7.71
N SER A 229 14.31 -23.58 7.02
CA SER A 229 12.99 -23.30 6.42
C SER A 229 12.68 -24.29 5.30
N HIS A 230 13.67 -24.62 4.47
CA HIS A 230 13.51 -25.65 3.44
C HIS A 230 13.27 -27.05 4.03
N GLY A 231 13.80 -27.34 5.22
CA GLY A 231 13.52 -28.59 5.95
C GLY A 231 12.07 -28.68 6.44
N ILE A 232 11.41 -27.51 6.69
CA ILE A 232 10.03 -27.43 7.19
C ILE A 232 9.02 -27.32 6.03
N PHE A 233 9.27 -26.43 5.08
CA PHE A 233 8.33 -26.07 4.00
C PHE A 233 8.66 -26.69 2.64
N GLY A 234 9.81 -27.35 2.53
CA GLY A 234 10.38 -27.80 1.27
C GLY A 234 11.02 -26.65 0.47
N ASN A 235 11.86 -27.00 -0.50
CA ASN A 235 12.31 -26.11 -1.56
C ASN A 235 11.28 -26.22 -2.71
N SER A 236 10.22 -25.44 -2.65
CA SER A 236 9.00 -25.62 -3.44
C SER A 236 8.45 -24.28 -3.90
N ILE A 237 7.56 -24.29 -4.88
CA ILE A 237 6.80 -23.11 -5.35
C ILE A 237 6.22 -22.33 -4.15
N PHE A 238 5.67 -23.03 -3.15
CA PHE A 238 5.13 -22.42 -1.94
C PHE A 238 6.16 -21.57 -1.19
N SER A 239 7.34 -22.16 -0.89
CA SER A 239 8.41 -21.44 -0.18
C SER A 239 8.98 -20.28 -0.99
N HIS A 240 9.08 -20.44 -2.31
CA HIS A 240 9.59 -19.40 -3.21
C HIS A 240 8.62 -18.21 -3.35
N ILE A 241 7.32 -18.47 -3.45
CA ILE A 241 6.29 -17.42 -3.42
C ILE A 241 6.39 -16.60 -2.14
N ILE A 242 6.46 -17.25 -0.98
CA ILE A 242 6.57 -16.58 0.32
C ILE A 242 7.88 -15.78 0.39
N SER A 243 9.02 -16.40 0.04
CA SER A 243 10.32 -15.74 0.08
C SER A 243 10.36 -14.48 -0.81
N ALA A 244 9.93 -14.58 -2.07
CA ALA A 244 9.96 -13.46 -2.99
C ALA A 244 9.03 -12.32 -2.55
N THR A 245 7.84 -12.66 -2.07
CA THR A 245 6.85 -11.66 -1.67
C THR A 245 7.24 -10.96 -0.36
N ALA A 246 7.69 -11.73 0.63
CA ALA A 246 8.19 -11.19 1.89
C ALA A 246 9.45 -10.34 1.69
N SER A 247 10.41 -10.77 0.83
CA SER A 247 11.63 -10.01 0.54
C SER A 247 11.33 -8.63 -0.02
N ALA A 248 10.42 -8.52 -0.99
CA ALA A 248 10.03 -7.22 -1.55
C ALA A 248 9.38 -6.31 -0.49
N CYS A 249 8.55 -6.87 0.39
CA CYS A 249 7.96 -6.14 1.50
C CYS A 249 9.01 -5.74 2.55
N ASP A 250 9.93 -6.62 2.91
CA ASP A 250 11.03 -6.33 3.85
C ASP A 250 11.85 -5.15 3.34
N ALA A 251 12.22 -5.13 2.04
CA ALA A 251 12.92 -4.01 1.42
C ALA A 251 12.13 -2.70 1.57
N ARG A 252 10.87 -2.72 1.12
CA ARG A 252 10.02 -1.52 1.11
C ARG A 252 9.77 -0.98 2.51
N MET A 253 9.40 -1.84 3.45
CA MET A 253 9.08 -1.45 4.83
C MET A 253 10.32 -1.12 5.65
N GLY A 254 11.47 -1.67 5.30
CA GLY A 254 12.78 -1.36 5.88
C GLY A 254 13.44 -0.11 5.30
N GLY A 255 12.79 0.61 4.41
CA GLY A 255 13.29 1.88 3.87
C GLY A 255 14.36 1.73 2.77
N ALA A 256 14.34 0.66 1.99
CA ALA A 256 15.20 0.55 0.81
C ALA A 256 14.79 1.60 -0.25
N LEU A 257 15.79 2.20 -0.90
CA LEU A 257 15.59 3.09 -2.06
C LEU A 257 15.35 2.28 -3.35
N ILE A 258 14.30 1.47 -3.33
CA ILE A 258 13.96 0.58 -4.44
C ILE A 258 12.50 0.81 -4.79
N PRO A 259 12.19 1.15 -6.05
CA PRO A 259 10.80 1.28 -6.47
C PRO A 259 10.13 -0.10 -6.53
N VAL A 260 8.86 -0.12 -6.14
CA VAL A 260 7.94 -1.25 -6.33
C VAL A 260 6.73 -0.77 -7.13
N MET A 261 6.10 -1.64 -7.87
CA MET A 261 4.81 -1.33 -8.47
C MET A 261 3.73 -1.44 -7.40
N SER A 262 2.97 -0.38 -7.23
CA SER A 262 1.86 -0.30 -6.27
C SER A 262 0.54 -0.81 -6.89
N ASN A 263 -0.48 -0.91 -6.04
CA ASN A 263 -1.88 -1.08 -6.45
C ASN A 263 -2.75 -0.28 -5.48
N SER A 264 -3.67 0.52 -6.01
CA SER A 264 -4.60 1.36 -5.23
C SER A 264 -3.90 2.17 -4.12
N GLY A 265 -2.76 2.78 -4.47
CA GLY A 265 -1.98 3.63 -3.57
C GLY A 265 -1.10 2.89 -2.55
N SER A 266 -1.00 1.55 -2.60
CA SER A 266 -0.17 0.76 -1.68
C SER A 266 0.83 -0.12 -2.40
N GLY A 267 2.14 0.08 -2.13
CA GLY A 267 3.20 -0.79 -2.67
C GLY A 267 3.10 -2.22 -2.17
N ASN A 268 2.69 -2.44 -0.91
CA ASN A 268 2.50 -3.79 -0.38
C ASN A 268 1.34 -4.53 -1.07
N GLN A 269 0.28 -3.83 -1.46
CA GLN A 269 -0.79 -4.42 -2.28
C GLN A 269 -0.27 -4.80 -3.66
N GLY A 270 0.49 -3.93 -4.31
CA GLY A 270 1.12 -4.25 -5.60
C GLY A 270 2.07 -5.45 -5.53
N ILE A 271 2.88 -5.55 -4.47
CA ILE A 271 3.75 -6.71 -4.21
C ILE A 271 2.92 -7.98 -4.05
N CYS A 272 1.85 -7.95 -3.24
CA CYS A 272 0.97 -9.11 -3.03
C CYS A 272 0.20 -9.52 -4.30
N ALA A 273 -0.23 -8.57 -5.10
CA ALA A 273 -0.94 -8.86 -6.35
C ALA A 273 0.00 -9.41 -7.45
N THR A 274 1.30 -9.09 -7.38
CA THR A 274 2.27 -9.42 -8.43
C THR A 274 3.08 -10.67 -8.12
N ASN A 275 3.85 -10.66 -6.99
CA ASN A 275 4.92 -11.64 -6.78
C ASN A 275 4.43 -13.09 -6.72
N PRO A 276 3.30 -13.41 -6.03
CA PRO A 276 2.80 -14.78 -6.00
C PRO A 276 2.46 -15.32 -7.39
N VAL A 277 1.82 -14.47 -8.21
CA VAL A 277 1.42 -14.81 -9.57
C VAL A 277 2.65 -14.98 -10.48
N ALA A 278 3.62 -14.04 -10.38
CA ALA A 278 4.82 -14.06 -11.20
C ALA A 278 5.73 -15.26 -10.88
N VAL A 279 5.94 -15.56 -9.59
CA VAL A 279 6.75 -16.71 -9.16
C VAL A 279 6.07 -18.03 -9.54
N TYR A 280 4.75 -18.13 -9.34
CA TYR A 280 4.01 -19.32 -9.76
C TYR A 280 4.16 -19.56 -11.27
N ALA A 281 3.98 -18.52 -12.08
CA ALA A 281 4.08 -18.62 -13.53
C ALA A 281 5.49 -19.02 -14.00
N GLU A 282 6.55 -18.47 -13.37
CA GLU A 282 7.93 -18.82 -13.72
C GLU A 282 8.24 -20.28 -13.41
N GLU A 283 7.83 -20.80 -12.26
CA GLU A 283 8.14 -22.16 -11.85
C GLU A 283 7.23 -23.22 -12.47
N ASN A 284 6.04 -22.84 -12.91
CA ASN A 284 5.10 -23.71 -13.60
C ASN A 284 5.21 -23.60 -15.13
N GLU A 285 6.23 -22.84 -15.63
CA GLU A 285 6.50 -22.66 -17.07
C GLU A 285 5.30 -22.13 -17.87
N ASN A 286 4.46 -21.29 -17.24
CA ASN A 286 3.36 -20.64 -17.93
C ASN A 286 3.87 -19.63 -18.97
N THR A 287 3.13 -19.47 -20.05
CA THR A 287 3.46 -18.52 -21.13
C THR A 287 3.36 -17.06 -20.66
N GLU A 288 4.02 -16.16 -21.37
CA GLU A 288 3.93 -14.72 -21.11
C GLU A 288 2.50 -14.19 -21.24
N GLU A 289 1.71 -14.72 -22.18
CA GLU A 289 0.30 -14.36 -22.31
C GLU A 289 -0.50 -14.80 -21.06
N GLU A 290 -0.34 -16.04 -20.60
CA GLU A 290 -1.00 -16.53 -19.39
C GLU A 290 -0.62 -15.68 -18.18
N LEU A 291 0.68 -15.38 -18.00
CA LEU A 291 1.14 -14.49 -16.93
C LEU A 291 0.53 -13.09 -17.03
N THR A 292 0.50 -12.50 -18.22
CA THR A 292 -0.07 -11.17 -18.45
C THR A 292 -1.55 -11.14 -18.02
N ARG A 293 -2.34 -12.10 -18.47
CA ARG A 293 -3.77 -12.23 -18.12
C ARG A 293 -3.97 -12.47 -16.63
N ALA A 294 -3.15 -13.32 -16.01
CA ALA A 294 -3.18 -13.60 -14.58
C ALA A 294 -2.85 -12.36 -13.74
N LEU A 295 -1.87 -11.55 -14.15
CA LEU A 295 -1.54 -10.29 -13.49
C LEU A 295 -2.67 -9.27 -13.61
N ILE A 296 -3.27 -9.13 -14.79
CA ILE A 296 -4.46 -8.26 -14.97
C ILE A 296 -5.59 -8.71 -14.05
N LEU A 297 -5.90 -10.00 -14.02
CA LEU A 297 -6.95 -10.57 -13.17
C LEU A 297 -6.67 -10.29 -11.69
N SER A 298 -5.43 -10.50 -11.25
CA SER A 298 -4.99 -10.25 -9.87
C SER A 298 -5.11 -8.77 -9.49
N HIS A 299 -4.54 -7.88 -10.30
CA HIS A 299 -4.54 -6.46 -10.01
C HIS A 299 -5.93 -5.83 -10.07
N LEU A 300 -6.73 -6.20 -11.07
CA LEU A 300 -8.07 -5.64 -11.24
C LEU A 300 -9.05 -6.16 -10.17
N THR A 301 -8.91 -7.42 -9.71
CA THR A 301 -9.65 -7.92 -8.54
C THR A 301 -9.33 -7.11 -7.28
N ALA A 302 -8.05 -6.80 -7.04
CA ALA A 302 -7.65 -5.97 -5.90
C ALA A 302 -8.24 -4.56 -6.01
N ILE A 303 -8.23 -3.94 -7.20
CA ILE A 303 -8.84 -2.63 -7.46
C ILE A 303 -10.34 -2.68 -7.20
N TYR A 304 -11.04 -3.71 -7.70
CA TYR A 304 -12.48 -3.90 -7.50
C TYR A 304 -12.84 -3.91 -6.01
N ILE A 305 -12.17 -4.73 -5.22
CA ILE A 305 -12.42 -4.80 -3.77
C ILE A 305 -12.13 -3.45 -3.12
N LYS A 306 -11.07 -2.73 -3.56
CA LYS A 306 -10.71 -1.41 -3.03
C LYS A 306 -11.70 -0.31 -3.40
N GLN A 307 -12.38 -0.38 -4.53
CA GLN A 307 -13.46 0.56 -4.86
C GLN A 307 -14.56 0.53 -3.78
N SER A 308 -14.97 -0.67 -3.35
CA SER A 308 -16.02 -0.83 -2.34
C SER A 308 -15.52 -0.54 -0.91
N LEU A 309 -14.28 -0.96 -0.58
CA LEU A 309 -13.69 -0.82 0.76
C LEU A 309 -13.27 0.62 1.08
N GLY A 310 -12.90 1.39 0.04
CA GLY A 310 -12.26 2.69 0.19
C GLY A 310 -10.74 2.61 0.38
N LYS A 311 -10.06 3.76 0.21
CA LYS A 311 -8.59 3.82 0.19
C LYS A 311 -7.94 3.46 1.53
N LEU A 312 -8.57 3.85 2.64
CA LEU A 312 -8.08 3.64 4.01
C LEU A 312 -9.14 2.92 4.85
N SER A 313 -8.76 1.82 5.48
CA SER A 313 -9.62 0.94 6.26
C SER A 313 -8.79 0.22 7.32
N ALA A 314 -9.44 -0.23 8.41
CA ALA A 314 -8.83 -1.13 9.38
C ALA A 314 -8.65 -2.57 8.85
N LEU A 315 -9.31 -2.95 7.75
CA LEU A 315 -9.03 -4.20 7.07
C LEU A 315 -7.69 -4.12 6.33
N CYS A 316 -6.86 -5.15 6.51
CA CYS A 316 -5.51 -5.16 5.95
C CYS A 316 -5.52 -5.20 4.40
N GLY A 317 -4.85 -4.25 3.75
CA GLY A 317 -4.71 -4.22 2.29
C GLY A 317 -4.02 -5.45 1.69
N CYS A 318 -3.20 -6.17 2.47
CA CYS A 318 -2.60 -7.42 2.05
C CYS A 318 -3.66 -8.52 1.84
N VAL A 319 -4.76 -8.51 2.62
CA VAL A 319 -5.91 -9.43 2.41
C VAL A 319 -6.51 -9.21 1.03
N VAL A 320 -6.83 -7.94 0.73
CA VAL A 320 -7.42 -7.55 -0.56
C VAL A 320 -6.57 -7.99 -1.74
N ALA A 321 -5.28 -7.67 -1.69
CA ALA A 321 -4.36 -7.99 -2.78
C ALA A 321 -4.08 -9.50 -2.88
N SER A 322 -4.10 -10.24 -1.76
CA SER A 322 -3.96 -11.69 -1.77
C SER A 322 -5.19 -12.40 -2.34
N ILE A 323 -6.40 -11.82 -2.20
CA ILE A 323 -7.59 -12.30 -2.93
C ILE A 323 -7.34 -12.19 -4.45
N GLY A 324 -6.77 -11.05 -4.90
CA GLY A 324 -6.40 -10.88 -6.30
C GLY A 324 -5.40 -11.94 -6.77
N SER A 325 -4.31 -12.16 -6.01
CA SER A 325 -3.32 -13.18 -6.41
C SER A 325 -3.88 -14.61 -6.39
N SER A 326 -4.85 -14.93 -5.52
CA SER A 326 -5.53 -16.23 -5.58
C SER A 326 -6.25 -16.43 -6.90
N CYS A 327 -6.89 -15.37 -7.44
CA CYS A 327 -7.53 -15.38 -8.75
C CYS A 327 -6.52 -15.63 -9.88
N GLY A 328 -5.40 -14.89 -9.87
CA GLY A 328 -4.33 -15.05 -10.86
C GLY A 328 -3.71 -16.45 -10.85
N ILE A 329 -3.41 -16.99 -9.66
CA ILE A 329 -2.88 -18.35 -9.51
C ILE A 329 -3.88 -19.40 -9.96
N THR A 330 -5.17 -19.25 -9.59
CA THR A 330 -6.25 -20.15 -10.06
C THR A 330 -6.32 -20.21 -11.58
N TYR A 331 -6.22 -19.05 -12.24
CA TYR A 331 -6.18 -18.96 -13.69
C TYR A 331 -4.96 -19.68 -14.28
N LEU A 332 -3.75 -19.45 -13.73
CA LEU A 332 -2.50 -20.12 -14.16
C LEU A 332 -2.56 -21.66 -13.98
N MET A 333 -3.32 -22.14 -13.01
CA MET A 333 -3.62 -23.58 -12.84
C MET A 333 -4.64 -24.11 -13.86
N GLY A 334 -5.06 -23.31 -14.85
CA GLY A 334 -6.08 -23.67 -15.83
C GLY A 334 -7.51 -23.58 -15.29
N GLY A 335 -7.74 -22.78 -14.25
CA GLY A 335 -9.06 -22.53 -13.67
C GLY A 335 -9.93 -21.65 -14.55
N ASN A 336 -11.23 -21.91 -14.52
CA ASN A 336 -12.26 -21.12 -15.18
C ASN A 336 -12.87 -20.06 -14.25
N TYR A 337 -13.86 -19.30 -14.72
CA TYR A 337 -14.53 -18.26 -13.93
C TYR A 337 -15.11 -18.77 -12.62
N SER A 338 -15.74 -19.96 -12.63
CA SER A 338 -16.30 -20.55 -11.40
C SER A 338 -15.20 -20.86 -10.37
N ASP A 339 -14.06 -21.40 -10.82
CA ASP A 339 -12.94 -21.70 -9.95
C ASP A 339 -12.38 -20.41 -9.31
N VAL A 340 -12.29 -19.32 -10.09
CA VAL A 340 -11.87 -18.00 -9.56
C VAL A 340 -12.85 -17.48 -8.52
N CYS A 341 -14.16 -17.60 -8.74
CA CYS A 341 -15.17 -17.24 -7.74
C CYS A 341 -15.03 -18.07 -6.45
N HIS A 342 -14.74 -19.38 -6.58
CA HIS A 342 -14.47 -20.26 -5.43
C HIS A 342 -13.24 -19.81 -4.65
N ALA A 343 -12.13 -19.46 -5.34
CA ALA A 343 -10.93 -18.96 -4.69
C ALA A 343 -11.20 -17.67 -3.90
N VAL A 344 -11.95 -16.72 -4.46
CA VAL A 344 -12.36 -15.48 -3.77
C VAL A 344 -13.13 -15.78 -2.48
N LYS A 345 -14.14 -16.66 -2.55
CA LYS A 345 -14.95 -17.04 -1.37
C LYS A 345 -14.10 -17.71 -0.29
N ASN A 346 -13.21 -18.64 -0.66
CA ASN A 346 -12.28 -19.29 0.26
C ASN A 346 -11.36 -18.28 0.96
N MET A 347 -10.86 -17.28 0.21
CA MET A 347 -10.03 -16.22 0.76
C MET A 347 -10.77 -15.32 1.75
N ILE A 348 -12.01 -14.91 1.41
CA ILE A 348 -12.86 -14.08 2.27
C ILE A 348 -13.16 -14.80 3.58
N ALA A 349 -13.59 -16.06 3.52
CA ALA A 349 -13.88 -16.86 4.71
C ALA A 349 -12.69 -16.99 5.66
N ASN A 350 -11.45 -17.03 5.12
CA ASN A 350 -10.26 -17.27 5.91
C ASN A 350 -9.68 -15.97 6.51
N LEU A 351 -9.63 -14.87 5.76
CA LEU A 351 -8.78 -13.71 6.11
C LEU A 351 -9.54 -12.44 6.53
N THR A 352 -10.85 -12.44 6.59
CA THR A 352 -11.65 -11.22 6.90
C THR A 352 -11.28 -10.55 8.23
N GLY A 353 -10.74 -11.28 9.19
CA GLY A 353 -10.34 -10.75 10.50
C GLY A 353 -8.95 -10.12 10.58
N MET A 354 -8.18 -10.06 9.49
CA MET A 354 -6.82 -9.50 9.55
C MET A 354 -6.84 -7.96 9.56
N ILE A 355 -6.53 -7.37 10.71
CA ILE A 355 -6.52 -5.92 10.90
C ILE A 355 -5.26 -5.24 10.35
N CYS A 356 -5.41 -3.97 9.93
CA CYS A 356 -4.33 -3.08 9.54
C CYS A 356 -3.98 -2.14 10.70
N ASP A 357 -2.78 -2.26 11.22
CA ASP A 357 -2.22 -1.41 12.29
C ASP A 357 -1.07 -0.51 11.76
N GLY A 358 -1.17 -0.08 10.51
CA GLY A 358 -0.24 0.81 9.82
C GLY A 358 0.89 0.11 9.08
N ALA A 359 1.61 0.86 8.23
CA ALA A 359 2.74 0.35 7.48
C ALA A 359 3.97 0.19 8.37
N LYS A 360 4.59 -0.99 8.35
CA LYS A 360 5.74 -1.34 9.20
C LYS A 360 6.42 -2.64 8.76
N PRO A 361 7.65 -2.93 9.23
CA PRO A 361 8.36 -4.16 8.88
C PRO A 361 7.56 -5.45 9.09
N SER A 362 6.74 -5.54 10.14
CA SER A 362 5.89 -6.71 10.39
C SER A 362 4.77 -6.94 9.35
N CYS A 363 4.58 -6.03 8.38
CA CYS A 363 3.70 -6.29 7.25
C CYS A 363 4.15 -7.50 6.43
N SER A 364 5.45 -7.84 6.40
CA SER A 364 5.94 -9.03 5.73
C SER A 364 5.32 -10.33 6.29
N LEU A 365 5.05 -10.39 7.61
CA LEU A 365 4.35 -11.52 8.24
C LEU A 365 2.91 -11.64 7.75
N LYS A 366 2.19 -10.51 7.66
CA LYS A 366 0.80 -10.48 7.17
C LYS A 366 0.71 -10.87 5.69
N ILE A 367 1.69 -10.43 4.92
CA ILE A 367 1.84 -10.82 3.50
C ILE A 367 2.02 -12.33 3.38
N CYS A 368 2.90 -12.93 4.16
CA CYS A 368 3.09 -14.39 4.15
C CYS A 368 1.78 -15.14 4.44
N SER A 369 1.02 -14.72 5.45
CA SER A 369 -0.29 -15.31 5.75
C SER A 369 -1.25 -15.18 4.56
N GLY A 370 -1.33 -13.98 3.97
CA GLY A 370 -2.21 -13.72 2.83
C GLY A 370 -1.87 -14.57 1.60
N VAL A 371 -0.59 -14.60 1.18
CA VAL A 371 -0.20 -15.33 -0.04
C VAL A 371 -0.17 -16.84 0.17
N SER A 372 0.10 -17.33 1.38
CA SER A 372 -0.06 -18.75 1.73
C SER A 372 -1.51 -19.19 1.56
N THR A 373 -2.44 -18.39 2.09
CA THR A 373 -3.88 -18.63 1.95
C THR A 373 -4.33 -18.52 0.49
N ALA A 374 -3.74 -17.60 -0.29
CA ALA A 374 -4.04 -17.45 -1.71
C ALA A 374 -3.76 -18.73 -2.50
N LEU A 375 -2.60 -19.35 -2.27
CA LEU A 375 -2.25 -20.60 -2.94
C LEU A 375 -3.14 -21.76 -2.49
N LEU A 376 -3.43 -21.89 -1.18
CA LEU A 376 -4.33 -22.90 -0.66
C LEU A 376 -5.76 -22.74 -1.21
N SER A 377 -6.25 -21.50 -1.30
CA SER A 377 -7.58 -21.19 -1.84
C SER A 377 -7.68 -21.52 -3.33
N ALA A 378 -6.61 -21.28 -4.10
CA ALA A 378 -6.52 -21.64 -5.50
C ALA A 378 -6.54 -23.18 -5.69
N LEU A 379 -5.77 -23.91 -4.90
CA LEU A 379 -5.75 -25.38 -4.93
C LEU A 379 -7.14 -25.97 -4.63
N LEU A 380 -7.78 -25.54 -3.54
CA LEU A 380 -9.13 -25.97 -3.18
C LEU A 380 -10.14 -25.67 -4.29
N ALA A 381 -10.07 -24.47 -4.86
CA ALA A 381 -10.96 -24.08 -5.95
C ALA A 381 -10.81 -24.99 -7.19
N ARG A 382 -9.57 -25.35 -7.54
CA ARG A 382 -9.27 -26.29 -8.64
C ARG A 382 -9.80 -27.71 -8.40
N GLU A 383 -9.94 -28.10 -7.14
CA GLU A 383 -10.59 -29.36 -6.75
C GLU A 383 -12.13 -29.26 -6.62
N GLY A 384 -12.71 -28.10 -7.01
CA GLY A 384 -14.13 -27.84 -6.88
C GLY A 384 -14.59 -27.63 -5.43
N ARG A 385 -13.68 -27.32 -4.51
CA ARG A 385 -13.97 -27.06 -3.09
C ARG A 385 -14.14 -25.58 -2.84
N CYS A 386 -15.28 -25.21 -2.27
CA CYS A 386 -15.63 -23.82 -1.98
C CYS A 386 -16.38 -23.73 -0.65
N VAL A 387 -16.06 -22.68 0.11
CA VAL A 387 -16.90 -22.29 1.26
C VAL A 387 -18.25 -21.83 0.75
N THR A 388 -19.33 -22.33 1.38
CA THR A 388 -20.70 -22.15 0.92
C THR A 388 -21.41 -21.03 1.67
N SER A 389 -22.58 -20.62 1.18
CA SER A 389 -23.45 -19.62 1.85
C SER A 389 -23.99 -20.07 3.22
N ALA A 390 -23.83 -21.33 3.58
CA ALA A 390 -24.11 -21.81 4.92
C ALA A 390 -23.00 -21.42 5.95
N GLU A 391 -21.89 -20.87 5.51
CA GLU A 391 -20.70 -20.64 6.32
C GLU A 391 -20.39 -19.13 6.48
N GLY A 392 -20.78 -18.56 7.61
CA GLY A 392 -20.41 -17.21 8.01
C GLY A 392 -20.94 -16.11 7.09
N ILE A 393 -20.01 -15.29 6.54
CA ILE A 393 -20.35 -14.11 5.73
C ILE A 393 -20.38 -14.39 4.22
N ILE A 394 -20.19 -15.64 3.82
CA ILE A 394 -20.15 -16.02 2.40
C ILE A 394 -21.57 -16.07 1.83
N ASP A 395 -21.72 -15.62 0.60
CA ASP A 395 -22.94 -15.67 -0.20
C ASP A 395 -22.77 -16.57 -1.42
N ASP A 396 -23.85 -17.00 -2.04
CA ASP A 396 -23.82 -17.75 -3.29
C ASP A 396 -23.26 -16.89 -4.43
N CYS A 397 -23.58 -15.60 -4.42
CA CYS A 397 -22.97 -14.60 -5.30
C CYS A 397 -21.61 -14.14 -4.78
N VAL A 398 -20.57 -14.25 -5.61
CA VAL A 398 -19.21 -13.81 -5.25
C VAL A 398 -19.13 -12.30 -4.99
N ASP A 399 -19.85 -11.50 -5.77
CA ASP A 399 -19.87 -10.05 -5.61
C ASP A 399 -20.55 -9.65 -4.29
N GLN A 400 -21.59 -10.38 -3.86
CA GLN A 400 -22.19 -10.18 -2.55
C GLN A 400 -21.24 -10.59 -1.41
N SER A 401 -20.46 -11.65 -1.57
CA SER A 401 -19.42 -12.03 -0.60
C SER A 401 -18.35 -10.94 -0.46
N ILE A 402 -17.93 -10.32 -1.58
CA ILE A 402 -17.01 -9.18 -1.58
C ILE A 402 -17.67 -7.97 -0.89
N HIS A 403 -18.94 -7.71 -1.16
CA HIS A 403 -19.67 -6.63 -0.49
C HIS A 403 -19.75 -6.84 1.03
N ASN A 404 -20.04 -8.07 1.49
CA ASN A 404 -20.06 -8.41 2.91
C ASN A 404 -18.69 -8.16 3.58
N LEU A 405 -17.59 -8.58 2.93
CA LEU A 405 -16.23 -8.29 3.38
C LEU A 405 -15.98 -6.78 3.49
N THR A 406 -16.32 -6.03 2.45
CA THR A 406 -16.03 -4.60 2.37
C THR A 406 -16.89 -3.77 3.32
N SER A 407 -18.14 -4.15 3.57
CA SER A 407 -19.01 -3.53 4.59
C SER A 407 -18.43 -3.70 5.99
N ILE A 408 -17.94 -4.90 6.34
CA ILE A 408 -17.24 -5.10 7.61
C ILE A 408 -16.03 -4.19 7.72
N GLY A 409 -15.20 -4.15 6.68
CA GLY A 409 -13.98 -3.33 6.67
C GLY A 409 -14.24 -1.83 6.69
N LYS A 410 -15.27 -1.36 6.01
CA LYS A 410 -15.61 0.06 5.85
C LYS A 410 -16.40 0.61 7.04
N GLU A 411 -17.36 -0.15 7.55
CA GLU A 411 -18.36 0.30 8.52
C GLU A 411 -18.09 -0.25 9.92
N ALA A 412 -18.01 -1.58 10.07
CA ALA A 412 -17.89 -2.21 11.37
C ALA A 412 -16.49 -2.06 12.02
N MET A 413 -15.44 -1.90 11.21
CA MET A 413 -14.06 -1.78 11.70
C MET A 413 -13.65 -0.34 12.08
N CYS A 414 -14.53 0.67 12.03
CA CYS A 414 -14.19 2.04 12.44
C CYS A 414 -13.72 2.10 13.90
N ALA A 415 -14.46 1.49 14.83
CA ALA A 415 -14.05 1.42 16.24
C ALA A 415 -12.75 0.63 16.46
N THR A 416 -12.47 -0.36 15.60
CA THR A 416 -11.20 -1.09 15.60
C THR A 416 -10.05 -0.17 15.19
N ASP A 417 -10.23 0.67 14.19
CA ASP A 417 -9.22 1.63 13.72
C ASP A 417 -8.88 2.66 14.80
N ASP A 418 -9.89 3.20 15.47
CA ASP A 418 -9.72 4.12 16.61
C ASP A 418 -8.98 3.46 17.78
N MET A 419 -9.34 2.22 18.13
CA MET A 419 -8.68 1.48 19.19
C MET A 419 -7.22 1.17 18.85
N VAL A 420 -6.93 0.77 17.62
CA VAL A 420 -5.55 0.52 17.14
C VAL A 420 -4.72 1.80 17.27
N LEU A 421 -5.24 2.94 16.81
CA LEU A 421 -4.53 4.21 16.93
C LEU A 421 -4.28 4.59 18.39
N LYS A 422 -5.30 4.46 19.25
CA LYS A 422 -5.18 4.72 20.70
C LYS A 422 -4.07 3.87 21.33
N ILE A 423 -4.04 2.57 21.04
CA ILE A 423 -2.98 1.68 21.53
C ILE A 423 -1.61 2.13 21.01
N MET A 424 -1.51 2.48 19.72
CA MET A 424 -0.23 2.87 19.12
C MET A 424 0.33 4.17 19.71
N THR A 425 -0.54 5.14 20.02
CA THR A 425 -0.14 6.46 20.54
C THR A 425 0.08 6.47 22.06
N GLN A 426 -0.46 5.51 22.79
CA GLN A 426 -0.34 5.41 24.25
C GLN A 426 0.76 4.45 24.72
N LYS A 427 1.53 3.86 23.81
CA LYS A 427 2.65 3.00 24.18
C LYS A 427 3.67 3.79 25.00
N GLN A 428 3.93 3.34 26.22
CA GLN A 428 5.07 3.80 27.00
C GLN A 428 6.33 3.09 26.48
N SER A 429 7.43 3.83 26.35
CA SER A 429 8.74 3.21 26.10
C SER A 429 9.10 2.36 27.33
N CYS A 430 9.20 1.05 27.13
CA CYS A 430 9.74 0.15 28.15
C CYS A 430 11.25 0.31 28.22
#